data_c5d37afa28375983e81051161e42bd94
#
_entry.id   c5d37afa28375983e81051161e42bd94
#
_cell.length_a   1.000
_cell.length_b   1.000
_cell.length_c   1.000
_cell.angle_alpha   90.00
_cell.angle_beta   90.00
_cell.angle_gamma   90.00
#
_symmetry.space_group_name_H-M   'P 1'
#
loop_
_entity.id
_entity.type
_entity.pdbx_description
1 polymer ?
#
loop_
_entity_poly.entity_id
_entity_poly.type
_entity_poly.pdbx_seq_one_letter_code
_entity_poly.pdbx_strand_id
1 'polypeptide(L)'
;MKKMTLFTAALLVMALALAGCSGTTVGAFASKYYNSEDYSAAVQEVQNYISTLEDCKAARIDYAGDSAVKAEADDRRLPPERIMILTSTIETGSKDPGDGLAPDKTYEGYQWVLTRNSSAELWEIAEHGTP
;
A
#
# COMPACT_ATOMS: atom_id res chain seq x y z
N MET A 1 13.24 16.94 19.02
CA MET A 1 11.80 17.21 19.07
C MET A 1 11.08 16.66 17.85
N LYS A 2 11.49 17.04 16.65
CA LYS A 2 10.86 16.54 15.43
C LYS A 2 10.95 15.03 15.28
N LYS A 3 12.08 14.45 15.69
CA LYS A 3 12.26 13.00 15.63
C LYS A 3 11.30 12.24 16.53
N MET A 4 11.02 12.78 17.69
CA MET A 4 10.09 12.17 18.62
C MET A 4 8.66 12.20 18.08
N THR A 5 8.31 13.29 17.44
CA THR A 5 6.98 13.42 16.81
C THR A 5 6.79 12.39 15.73
N LEU A 6 7.79 12.18 14.88
CA LEU A 6 7.73 11.18 13.84
C LEU A 6 7.58 9.77 14.40
N PHE A 7 8.31 9.50 15.46
CA PHE A 7 8.26 8.21 16.10
C PHE A 7 6.87 7.93 16.67
N THR A 8 6.28 8.92 17.29
CA THR A 8 4.93 8.81 17.83
C THR A 8 3.91 8.57 16.72
N ALA A 9 4.07 9.24 15.60
CA ALA A 9 3.19 9.06 14.46
C ALA A 9 3.26 7.63 13.92
N ALA A 10 4.47 7.08 13.85
CA ALA A 10 4.65 5.71 13.38
C ALA A 10 3.92 4.71 14.27
N LEU A 11 4.02 4.89 15.57
CA LEU A 11 3.31 4.03 16.51
C LEU A 11 1.80 4.15 16.35
N LEU A 12 1.31 5.35 16.16
CA LEU A 12 -0.11 5.58 15.99
C LEU A 12 -0.64 4.87 14.74
N VAL A 13 0.13 4.92 13.66
CA VAL A 13 -0.24 4.27 12.41
C VAL A 13 -0.39 2.76 12.61
N MET A 14 0.54 2.16 13.32
CA MET A 14 0.47 0.73 13.59
C MET A 14 -0.74 0.36 14.44
N ALA A 15 -1.02 1.17 15.44
CA ALA A 15 -2.19 0.94 16.28
C ALA A 15 -3.48 1.03 15.47
N LEU A 16 -3.57 2.00 14.57
CA LEU A 16 -4.73 2.14 13.72
C LEU A 16 -4.89 0.95 12.77
N ALA A 17 -3.79 0.49 12.20
CA ALA A 17 -3.83 -0.67 11.31
C ALA A 17 -4.36 -1.89 12.05
N LEU A 18 -3.95 -2.07 13.30
CA LEU A 18 -4.43 -3.19 14.10
C LEU A 18 -5.89 -3.03 14.51
N ALA A 19 -6.26 -1.83 14.93
CA ALA A 19 -7.61 -1.59 15.44
C ALA A 19 -8.64 -1.55 14.33
N GLY A 20 -8.32 -0.97 13.19
CA GLY A 20 -9.27 -0.77 12.12
C GLY A 20 -9.35 -1.93 11.16
N CYS A 21 -8.45 -2.87 11.29
CA CYS A 21 -8.39 -3.88 10.28
C CYS A 21 -9.36 -5.00 10.55
N SER A 22 -9.98 -5.42 9.57
CA SER A 22 -10.69 -6.66 9.52
C SER A 22 -9.69 -7.78 9.24
N GLY A 23 -8.54 -7.75 9.91
CA GLY A 23 -7.53 -8.79 9.79
C GLY A 23 -6.36 -8.50 8.86
N THR A 24 -6.23 -7.28 8.36
CA THR A 24 -5.08 -6.92 7.51
C THR A 24 -3.84 -6.66 8.36
N THR A 25 -2.75 -7.33 8.04
CA THR A 25 -1.46 -7.05 8.64
C THR A 25 -0.70 -6.07 7.75
N VAL A 26 -0.22 -4.98 8.35
CA VAL A 26 0.58 -3.99 7.64
C VAL A 26 2.03 -4.16 8.08
N GLY A 27 2.93 -4.38 7.12
CA GLY A 27 4.32 -4.63 7.40
C GLY A 27 5.06 -3.39 7.88
N ALA A 28 6.21 -3.62 8.48
CA ALA A 28 7.08 -2.55 8.94
C ALA A 28 7.54 -1.70 7.75
N PHE A 29 7.81 -0.42 8.03
CA PHE A 29 8.16 0.53 6.98
C PHE A 29 9.47 1.22 7.32
N ALA A 30 10.36 1.28 6.33
CA ALA A 30 11.57 2.08 6.40
C ALA A 30 11.88 2.60 5.00
N SER A 31 12.08 3.89 4.87
CA SER A 31 12.36 4.51 3.58
C SER A 31 13.10 5.81 3.77
N LYS A 32 13.95 6.15 2.82
CA LYS A 32 14.59 7.47 2.76
C LYS A 32 13.80 8.44 1.89
N TYR A 33 12.73 7.99 1.24
CA TYR A 33 11.93 8.83 0.33
C TYR A 33 10.67 9.36 0.98
N TYR A 34 10.13 8.66 1.97
CA TYR A 34 8.85 9.00 2.57
C TYR A 34 8.91 8.92 4.08
N ASN A 35 7.92 9.53 4.73
CA ASN A 35 7.69 9.33 6.15
C ASN A 35 6.58 8.29 6.38
N SER A 36 6.32 7.97 7.63
CA SER A 36 5.31 6.97 7.97
C SER A 36 3.89 7.41 7.60
N GLU A 37 3.64 8.70 7.56
CA GLU A 37 2.33 9.21 7.16
C GLU A 37 2.09 8.98 5.68
N ASP A 38 3.11 9.16 4.85
CA ASP A 38 3.02 8.85 3.43
C ASP A 38 2.67 7.39 3.20
N TYR A 39 3.34 6.51 3.92
CA TYR A 39 3.08 5.09 3.82
C TYR A 39 1.67 4.73 4.27
N SER A 40 1.26 5.27 5.40
CA SER A 40 -0.09 5.03 5.93
C SER A 40 -1.16 5.47 4.94
N ALA A 41 -0.98 6.63 4.32
CA ALA A 41 -1.94 7.13 3.35
C ALA A 41 -2.02 6.23 2.12
N ALA A 42 -0.89 5.73 1.65
CA ALA A 42 -0.86 4.82 0.52
C ALA A 42 -1.53 3.49 0.85
N VAL A 43 -1.26 2.94 2.02
CA VAL A 43 -1.90 1.72 2.48
C VAL A 43 -3.42 1.90 2.54
N GLN A 44 -3.87 3.05 3.04
CA GLN A 44 -5.28 3.34 3.14
C GLN A 44 -5.95 3.39 1.76
N GLU A 45 -5.27 3.95 0.77
CA GLU A 45 -5.80 3.97 -0.60
C GLU A 45 -5.99 2.56 -1.15
N VAL A 46 -5.02 1.68 -0.91
CA VAL A 46 -5.11 0.29 -1.33
C VAL A 46 -6.27 -0.41 -0.63
N GLN A 47 -6.41 -0.22 0.67
CA GLN A 47 -7.51 -0.82 1.44
C GLN A 47 -8.86 -0.31 0.98
N ASN A 48 -8.96 0.98 0.69
CA ASN A 48 -10.20 1.55 0.17
C ASN A 48 -10.58 0.91 -1.16
N TYR A 49 -9.62 0.72 -2.03
CA TYR A 49 -9.87 0.08 -3.31
C TYR A 49 -10.34 -1.37 -3.13
N ILE A 50 -9.62 -2.14 -2.32
CA ILE A 50 -9.97 -3.53 -2.08
C ILE A 50 -11.38 -3.65 -1.49
N SER A 51 -11.79 -2.70 -0.66
CA SER A 51 -13.11 -2.71 -0.06
C SER A 51 -14.24 -2.53 -1.09
N THR A 52 -13.93 -2.07 -2.29
CA THR A 52 -14.93 -1.96 -3.36
C THR A 52 -15.14 -3.29 -4.09
N LEU A 53 -14.26 -4.26 -3.88
CA LEU A 53 -14.36 -5.56 -4.53
C LEU A 53 -15.22 -6.52 -3.68
N GLU A 54 -15.93 -7.40 -4.37
CA GLU A 54 -16.82 -8.35 -3.69
C GLU A 54 -16.01 -9.45 -3.01
N ASP A 55 -16.32 -9.68 -1.73
CA ASP A 55 -15.79 -10.82 -0.97
C ASP A 55 -14.26 -10.95 -1.10
N CYS A 56 -13.57 -9.85 -0.90
CA CYS A 56 -12.13 -9.73 -1.15
C CYS A 56 -11.50 -8.96 0.00
N LYS A 57 -10.34 -9.42 0.46
CA LYS A 57 -9.61 -8.71 1.52
C LYS A 57 -8.11 -8.81 1.30
N ALA A 58 -7.40 -7.85 1.86
CA ALA A 58 -5.95 -7.94 1.94
C ALA A 58 -5.59 -8.59 3.27
N ALA A 59 -4.94 -9.73 3.23
CA ALA A 59 -4.43 -10.36 4.43
C ALA A 59 -3.17 -9.64 4.93
N ARG A 60 -2.41 -9.08 3.99
CA ARG A 60 -1.18 -8.38 4.32
C ARG A 60 -0.86 -7.33 3.27
N ILE A 61 -0.30 -6.20 3.71
CA ILE A 61 0.22 -5.16 2.83
C ILE A 61 1.60 -4.78 3.32
N ASP A 62 2.56 -4.72 2.41
CA ASP A 62 3.95 -4.38 2.71
C ASP A 62 4.47 -3.30 1.75
N TYR A 63 5.48 -2.59 2.22
CA TYR A 63 6.25 -1.69 1.36
C TYR A 63 7.24 -2.53 0.54
N ALA A 64 7.28 -2.29 -0.76
CA ALA A 64 8.14 -3.08 -1.66
C ALA A 64 9.62 -2.77 -1.52
N GLY A 65 9.96 -1.63 -0.92
CA GLY A 65 11.35 -1.25 -0.68
C GLY A 65 11.82 -0.11 -1.58
N ASP A 66 12.80 0.63 -1.09
CA ASP A 66 13.33 1.79 -1.80
C ASP A 66 13.95 1.42 -3.15
N SER A 67 14.55 0.24 -3.26
CA SER A 67 15.13 -0.21 -4.53
C SER A 67 14.08 -0.39 -5.62
N ALA A 68 12.96 -1.00 -5.27
CA ALA A 68 11.85 -1.20 -6.22
C ALA A 68 11.27 0.15 -6.64
N VAL A 69 11.10 1.05 -5.68
CA VAL A 69 10.60 2.39 -5.96
C VAL A 69 11.55 3.15 -6.89
N LYS A 70 12.85 3.10 -6.61
CA LYS A 70 13.83 3.81 -7.41
C LYS A 70 13.81 3.32 -8.87
N ALA A 71 13.75 2.01 -9.06
CA ALA A 71 13.71 1.43 -10.39
C ALA A 71 12.46 1.88 -11.17
N GLU A 72 11.32 1.83 -10.52
CA GLU A 72 10.07 2.23 -11.17
C GLU A 72 10.03 3.74 -11.42
N ALA A 73 10.54 4.52 -10.48
CA ALA A 73 10.63 5.99 -10.64
C ALA A 73 11.49 6.36 -11.84
N ASP A 74 12.62 5.68 -11.99
CA ASP A 74 13.50 5.92 -13.13
C ASP A 74 12.81 5.59 -14.46
N ASP A 75 12.10 4.47 -14.50
CA ASP A 75 11.35 4.06 -15.70
C ASP A 75 10.28 5.07 -16.07
N ARG A 76 9.61 5.62 -15.08
CA ARG A 76 8.52 6.59 -15.29
C ARG A 76 9.01 8.02 -15.36
N ARG A 77 10.31 8.23 -15.12
CA ARG A 77 10.92 9.56 -15.10
C ARG A 77 10.26 10.46 -14.06
N LEU A 78 10.01 9.88 -12.89
CA LEU A 78 9.44 10.59 -11.74
C LEU A 78 10.44 10.64 -10.59
N PRO A 79 10.39 11.68 -9.76
CA PRO A 79 11.11 11.65 -8.49
C PRO A 79 10.57 10.51 -7.62
N PRO A 80 11.42 9.82 -6.86
CA PRO A 80 10.94 8.73 -6.00
C PRO A 80 9.84 9.14 -5.03
N GLU A 81 9.85 10.39 -4.57
CA GLU A 81 8.86 10.89 -3.63
C GLU A 81 7.44 10.96 -4.22
N ARG A 82 7.32 10.82 -5.53
CA ARG A 82 6.03 10.87 -6.22
C ARG A 82 5.49 9.51 -6.60
N ILE A 83 6.17 8.44 -6.22
CA ILE A 83 5.72 7.09 -6.53
C ILE A 83 5.94 6.20 -5.32
N MET A 84 5.02 5.29 -5.07
CA MET A 84 5.16 4.29 -4.01
C MET A 84 4.72 2.94 -4.54
N ILE A 85 5.43 1.89 -4.15
CA ILE A 85 5.09 0.54 -4.54
C ILE A 85 4.82 -0.28 -3.29
N LEU A 86 3.62 -0.86 -3.25
CA LEU A 86 3.22 -1.75 -2.18
C LEU A 86 2.99 -3.13 -2.75
N THR A 87 3.19 -4.14 -1.93
CA THR A 87 2.83 -5.52 -2.27
C THR A 87 1.81 -6.00 -1.27
N SER A 88 0.98 -6.94 -1.66
CA SER A 88 -0.05 -7.43 -0.78
C SER A 88 -0.34 -8.90 -1.03
N THR A 89 -0.93 -9.54 -0.02
CA THR A 89 -1.55 -10.84 -0.17
C THR A 89 -3.05 -10.61 -0.18
N ILE A 90 -3.70 -10.96 -1.28
CA ILE A 90 -5.13 -10.77 -1.48
C ILE A 90 -5.81 -12.13 -1.36
N GLU A 91 -6.87 -12.21 -0.56
CA GLU A 91 -7.67 -13.41 -0.43
C GLU A 91 -9.07 -13.13 -0.93
N THR A 92 -9.55 -13.97 -1.84
CA THR A 92 -10.91 -13.86 -2.36
C THR A 92 -11.76 -14.99 -1.78
N GLY A 93 -13.05 -14.70 -1.61
CA GLY A 93 -14.00 -15.69 -1.14
C GLY A 93 -14.77 -16.33 -2.28
N SER A 94 -16.00 -16.78 -1.99
CA SER A 94 -16.81 -17.53 -2.96
C SER A 94 -17.41 -16.68 -4.07
N LYS A 95 -17.46 -15.37 -3.89
CA LYS A 95 -18.05 -14.47 -4.88
C LYS A 95 -16.99 -13.97 -5.84
N ASP A 96 -17.40 -13.65 -7.06
CA ASP A 96 -16.51 -13.07 -8.05
C ASP A 96 -16.14 -11.65 -7.61
N PRO A 97 -14.88 -11.38 -7.29
CA PRO A 97 -14.50 -10.04 -6.84
C PRO A 97 -14.48 -9.01 -7.97
N GLY A 98 -14.40 -9.46 -9.20
CA GLY A 98 -14.20 -8.57 -10.34
C GLY A 98 -12.74 -8.22 -10.52
N ASP A 99 -12.47 -7.26 -11.40
CA ASP A 99 -11.14 -6.68 -11.61
C ASP A 99 -10.06 -7.72 -11.96
N GLY A 100 -10.46 -8.76 -12.69
CA GLY A 100 -9.53 -9.79 -13.14
C GLY A 100 -9.15 -10.83 -12.10
N LEU A 101 -9.72 -10.74 -10.90
CA LEU A 101 -9.46 -11.71 -9.84
C LEU A 101 -10.50 -12.84 -9.91
N ALA A 102 -10.08 -14.03 -9.48
CA ALA A 102 -10.97 -15.18 -9.44
C ALA A 102 -11.41 -15.46 -7.99
N PRO A 103 -12.58 -16.07 -7.79
CA PRO A 103 -13.00 -16.46 -6.44
C PRO A 103 -12.17 -17.61 -5.88
N ASP A 104 -12.19 -17.74 -4.56
CA ASP A 104 -11.54 -18.82 -3.81
C ASP A 104 -10.04 -18.92 -4.10
N LYS A 105 -9.36 -17.78 -4.14
CA LYS A 105 -7.93 -17.73 -4.43
C LYS A 105 -7.18 -16.85 -3.45
N THR A 106 -5.88 -17.13 -3.35
CA THR A 106 -4.93 -16.29 -2.64
C THR A 106 -3.89 -15.80 -3.65
N TYR A 107 -3.73 -14.49 -3.72
CA TYR A 107 -2.75 -13.86 -4.61
C TYR A 107 -1.64 -13.29 -3.75
N GLU A 108 -0.45 -13.86 -3.84
CA GLU A 108 0.72 -13.37 -3.10
C GLU A 108 1.53 -12.47 -4.00
N GLY A 109 2.12 -11.44 -3.40
CA GLY A 109 2.94 -10.49 -4.15
C GLY A 109 2.15 -9.62 -5.11
N TYR A 110 0.86 -9.45 -4.87
CA TYR A 110 0.03 -8.58 -5.70
C TYR A 110 0.52 -7.15 -5.55
N GLN A 111 0.88 -6.51 -6.65
CA GLN A 111 1.59 -5.25 -6.63
C GLN A 111 0.67 -4.06 -6.86
N TRP A 112 0.96 -2.98 -6.16
CA TRP A 112 0.26 -1.70 -6.30
C TRP A 112 1.27 -0.61 -6.56
N VAL A 113 1.06 0.14 -7.63
CA VAL A 113 1.87 1.31 -7.94
C VAL A 113 1.00 2.53 -7.73
N LEU A 114 1.41 3.38 -6.79
CA LEU A 114 0.69 4.61 -6.47
C LEU A 114 1.54 5.81 -6.87
N THR A 115 0.89 6.83 -7.38
CA THR A 115 1.58 8.07 -7.76
C THR A 115 0.86 9.26 -7.16
N ARG A 116 1.56 10.37 -7.08
CA ARG A 116 0.99 11.66 -6.67
C ARG A 116 1.73 12.77 -7.41
N ASN A 117 1.06 13.90 -7.60
CA ASN A 117 1.65 15.00 -8.37
C ASN A 117 2.70 15.77 -7.57
N SER A 118 2.59 15.77 -6.24
CA SER A 118 3.57 16.38 -5.36
C SER A 118 3.50 15.72 -4.00
N SER A 119 4.49 15.98 -3.15
CA SER A 119 4.50 15.40 -1.80
C SER A 119 3.37 15.92 -0.92
N ALA A 120 2.67 16.96 -1.35
CA ALA A 120 1.53 17.50 -0.62
C ALA A 120 0.20 16.93 -1.10
N GLU A 121 0.19 16.13 -2.15
CA GLU A 121 -1.04 15.63 -2.72
C GLU A 121 -1.33 14.19 -2.31
N LEU A 122 -2.58 13.77 -2.53
CA LEU A 122 -3.01 12.43 -2.19
C LEU A 122 -2.46 11.42 -3.18
N TRP A 123 -2.24 10.22 -2.70
CA TRP A 123 -1.86 9.10 -3.55
C TRP A 123 -3.02 8.64 -4.42
N GLU A 124 -2.70 8.23 -5.63
CA GLU A 124 -3.66 7.62 -6.55
C GLU A 124 -3.07 6.30 -7.03
N ILE A 125 -3.90 5.29 -7.13
CA ILE A 125 -3.47 3.99 -7.65
C ILE A 125 -3.33 4.12 -9.16
N ALA A 126 -2.11 3.98 -9.66
CA ALA A 126 -1.82 4.07 -11.08
C ALA A 126 -1.93 2.71 -11.76
N GLU A 127 -1.45 1.66 -11.10
CA GLU A 127 -1.49 0.30 -11.63
C GLU A 127 -1.56 -0.69 -10.49
N HIS A 128 -2.12 -1.85 -10.77
CA HIS A 128 -2.09 -2.96 -9.83
C HIS A 128 -2.23 -4.27 -10.59
N GLY A 129 -1.72 -5.35 -9.99
CA GLY A 129 -1.81 -6.66 -10.60
C GLY A 129 -0.77 -7.62 -10.04
N THR A 130 -0.77 -8.84 -10.59
CA THR A 130 0.25 -9.82 -10.28
C THR A 130 1.55 -9.45 -10.99
N PRO A 131 2.70 -9.69 -10.35
CA PRO A 131 3.99 -9.35 -10.96
C PRO A 131 4.29 -10.19 -12.19
#